data_36c30b4ae5281941551de51405c13c52
#
_entry.id   36c30b4ae5281941551de51405c13c52
#
_cell.length_a   1.000
_cell.length_b   1.000
_cell.length_c   1.000
_cell.angle_alpha   90.00
_cell.angle_beta   90.00
_cell.angle_gamma   90.00
#
_symmetry.space_group_name_H-M   'P 1'
#
loop_
_entity.id
_entity.type
_entity.pdbx_description
1 polymer ?
#
loop_
_entity_poly.entity_id
_entity_poly.type
_entity_poly.pdbx_seq_one_letter_code
_entity_poly.pdbx_strand_id
1 'polypeptide(L)'
;AYNSCWNAQIGAKGFYAEREYRLYPAKFQQILRNTEGYLSFEKNFLFKKGMLDCGINGAYTIGGGTMLKMKQEAETGLPNIDAYPQRKDLLEQEFEYITSDKIAGGVNVRYTYFLNKEKGMNLYAIGNVNYKKSTSGLYDGKDWTTLQATIGLSF
;
A
#
# COMPACT_ATOMS: atom_id res chain seq x y z
N ALA A 1 29.62 -1.44 -19.16
CA ALA A 1 29.41 -0.59 -17.97
C ALA A 1 30.76 -0.04 -17.52
N TYR A 2 30.84 1.27 -17.26
CA TYR A 2 32.09 1.89 -16.76
C TYR A 2 32.20 1.78 -15.25
N ASN A 3 31.07 1.67 -14.58
CA ASN A 3 30.99 1.50 -13.15
C ASN A 3 29.68 0.80 -12.76
N SER A 4 29.70 0.07 -11.66
CA SER A 4 28.48 -0.54 -11.12
C SER A 4 28.54 -0.52 -9.61
N CYS A 5 27.40 -0.29 -8.95
CA CYS A 5 27.27 -0.37 -7.50
C CYS A 5 26.01 -1.15 -7.11
N TRP A 6 26.03 -1.65 -5.88
CA TRP A 6 24.90 -2.28 -5.25
C TRP A 6 24.30 -1.36 -4.20
N ASN A 7 23.00 -1.26 -4.18
CA ASN A 7 22.25 -0.62 -3.12
C ASN A 7 21.33 -1.64 -2.46
N ALA A 8 21.26 -1.58 -1.13
CA ALA A 8 20.31 -2.36 -0.36
C ALA A 8 19.55 -1.41 0.55
N GLN A 9 18.26 -1.61 0.65
CA GLN A 9 17.40 -0.85 1.54
C GLN A 9 16.56 -1.80 2.36
N ILE A 10 16.45 -1.50 3.64
CA ILE A 10 15.51 -2.14 4.56
C ILE A 10 14.76 -1.05 5.28
N GLY A 11 13.47 -1.22 5.47
CA GLY A 11 12.67 -0.23 6.15
C GLY A 11 11.31 -0.77 6.55
N ALA A 12 10.62 0.06 7.30
CA ALA A 12 9.24 -0.16 7.66
C ALA A 12 8.45 1.14 7.43
N LYS A 13 7.21 1.00 7.04
CA LYS A 13 6.27 2.12 6.93
C LYS A 13 4.95 1.73 7.54
N GLY A 14 4.31 2.69 8.18
CA GLY A 14 2.98 2.54 8.75
C GLY A 14 2.02 3.55 8.14
N PHE A 15 0.78 3.16 8.04
CA PHE A 15 -0.31 4.03 7.65
C PHE A 15 -1.45 3.89 8.63
N TYR A 16 -1.97 5.02 9.08
CA TYR A 16 -3.16 5.11 9.90
C TYR A 16 -4.03 6.25 9.39
N ALA A 17 -5.30 5.98 9.17
CA ALA A 17 -6.30 6.99 8.88
C ALA A 17 -7.61 6.64 9.55
N GLU A 18 -8.29 7.64 10.04
CA GLU A 18 -9.61 7.53 10.65
C GLU A 18 -10.57 8.46 9.94
N ARG A 19 -11.77 7.96 9.64
CA ARG A 19 -12.83 8.72 9.01
C ARG A 19 -14.16 8.43 9.70
N GLU A 20 -14.97 9.46 9.87
CA GLU A 20 -16.34 9.33 10.30
C GLU A 20 -17.30 9.56 9.13
N TYR A 21 -18.30 8.70 9.03
CA TYR A 21 -19.38 8.82 8.06
C TYR A 21 -20.71 8.93 8.80
N ARG A 22 -21.55 9.83 8.36
CA ARG A 22 -22.94 9.89 8.75
C ARG A 22 -23.80 9.27 7.67
N LEU A 23 -24.41 8.14 7.97
CA LEU A 23 -25.52 7.58 7.22
C LEU A 23 -26.69 7.58 8.16
N TYR A 24 -27.51 8.66 8.11
CA TYR A 24 -28.64 8.81 9.01
C TYR A 24 -29.47 7.53 9.08
N PRO A 25 -29.79 7.00 10.27
CA PRO A 25 -29.57 7.55 11.60
C PRO A 25 -28.27 7.10 12.31
N ALA A 26 -27.34 6.49 11.63
CA ALA A 26 -26.15 5.91 12.24
C ALA A 26 -24.88 6.69 11.90
N LYS A 27 -23.93 6.69 12.83
CA LYS A 27 -22.54 7.10 12.63
C LYS A 27 -21.66 5.88 12.48
N PHE A 28 -20.76 5.91 11.51
CA PHE A 28 -19.75 4.90 11.28
C PHE A 28 -18.36 5.51 11.42
N GLN A 29 -17.51 4.82 12.13
CA GLN A 29 -16.09 5.13 12.21
C GLN A 29 -15.32 4.10 11.39
N GLN A 30 -14.60 4.54 10.38
CA GLN A 30 -13.71 3.71 9.58
C GLN A 30 -12.26 3.96 10.01
N ILE A 31 -11.58 2.91 10.41
CA ILE A 31 -10.16 2.95 10.76
C ILE A 31 -9.41 2.14 9.72
N LEU A 32 -8.48 2.80 9.05
CA LEU A 32 -7.57 2.19 8.08
C LEU A 32 -6.18 2.12 8.72
N ARG A 33 -5.61 0.95 8.80
CA ARG A 33 -4.25 0.77 9.33
C ARG A 33 -3.49 -0.28 8.54
N ASN A 34 -2.22 -0.06 8.33
CA ASN A 34 -1.30 -1.10 7.91
C ASN A 34 0.12 -0.82 8.40
N THR A 35 0.89 -1.87 8.56
CA THR A 35 2.33 -1.79 8.82
C THR A 35 3.02 -2.71 7.81
N GLU A 36 3.97 -2.18 7.08
CA GLU A 36 4.70 -2.92 6.07
C GLU A 36 6.20 -2.84 6.34
N GLY A 37 6.84 -4.00 6.47
CA GLY A 37 8.29 -4.12 6.40
C GLY A 37 8.71 -4.42 4.96
N TYR A 38 9.77 -3.80 4.47
CA TYR A 38 10.25 -3.99 3.12
C TYR A 38 11.77 -4.14 3.05
N LEU A 39 12.20 -4.86 2.03
CA LEU A 39 13.60 -5.07 1.68
C LEU A 39 13.72 -4.89 0.17
N SER A 40 14.76 -4.19 -0.28
CA SER A 40 15.08 -4.10 -1.70
C SER A 40 16.59 -4.19 -1.95
N PHE A 41 16.93 -4.78 -3.08
CA PHE A 41 18.28 -4.83 -3.62
C PHE A 41 18.25 -4.30 -5.04
N GLU A 42 19.17 -3.41 -5.35
CA GLU A 42 19.27 -2.78 -6.64
C GLU A 42 20.72 -2.75 -7.12
N LYS A 43 20.92 -3.04 -8.38
CA LYS A 43 22.21 -2.92 -9.05
C LYS A 43 22.15 -1.87 -10.13
N ASN A 44 23.05 -0.91 -10.06
CA ASN A 44 23.15 0.19 -10.98
C ASN A 44 24.35 -0.03 -11.91
N PHE A 45 24.14 0.16 -13.21
CA PHE A 45 25.17 0.07 -14.24
C PHE A 45 25.26 1.43 -14.92
N LEU A 46 26.40 2.10 -14.76
CA LEU A 46 26.65 3.39 -15.39
C LEU A 46 27.31 3.23 -16.75
N PHE A 47 26.75 3.88 -17.75
CA PHE A 47 27.26 3.95 -19.12
C PHE A 47 27.63 5.39 -19.47
N LYS A 48 28.32 5.58 -20.61
CA LYS A 48 28.71 6.92 -21.07
C LYS A 48 27.51 7.87 -21.25
N LYS A 49 26.37 7.35 -21.76
CA LYS A 49 25.18 8.13 -22.11
C LYS A 49 23.95 7.81 -21.27
N GLY A 50 24.08 6.95 -20.25
CA GLY A 50 22.91 6.55 -19.48
C GLY A 50 23.25 5.69 -18.29
N MET A 51 22.23 5.28 -17.56
CA MET A 51 22.30 4.40 -16.41
C MET A 51 21.17 3.37 -16.49
N LEU A 52 21.47 2.13 -16.18
CA LEU A 52 20.50 1.06 -16.04
C LEU A 52 20.47 0.63 -14.58
N ASP A 53 19.32 0.69 -13.97
CA ASP A 53 19.06 0.22 -12.62
C ASP A 53 18.17 -1.01 -12.71
N CYS A 54 18.59 -2.11 -12.09
CA CYS A 54 17.82 -3.35 -12.00
C CYS A 54 17.69 -3.72 -10.53
N GLY A 55 16.48 -3.94 -10.07
CA GLY A 55 16.22 -4.22 -8.67
C GLY A 55 15.20 -5.32 -8.46
N ILE A 56 15.28 -5.92 -7.28
CA ILE A 56 14.27 -6.81 -6.71
C ILE A 56 13.80 -6.23 -5.38
N ASN A 57 12.55 -6.43 -5.07
CA ASN A 57 11.98 -6.00 -3.79
C ASN A 57 11.10 -7.10 -3.19
N GLY A 58 10.99 -7.06 -1.88
CA GLY A 58 10.07 -7.87 -1.13
C GLY A 58 9.45 -7.06 0.00
N ALA A 59 8.22 -7.34 0.35
CA ALA A 59 7.54 -6.69 1.44
C ALA A 59 6.59 -7.66 2.15
N TYR A 60 6.40 -7.42 3.43
CA TYR A 60 5.41 -8.09 4.24
C TYR A 60 4.55 -7.04 4.94
N THR A 61 3.23 -7.11 4.72
CA THR A 61 2.26 -6.21 5.33
C THR A 61 1.53 -6.94 6.44
N ILE A 62 1.55 -6.39 7.64
CA ILE A 62 0.86 -6.90 8.82
C ILE A 62 -0.38 -6.07 9.06
N GLY A 63 -1.52 -6.73 9.25
CA GLY A 63 -2.76 -6.10 9.67
C GLY A 63 -3.26 -5.01 8.72
N GLY A 64 -2.93 -5.15 7.43
CA GLY A 64 -3.46 -4.26 6.39
C GLY A 64 -4.96 -4.43 6.29
N GLY A 65 -5.74 -3.49 6.84
CA GLY A 65 -7.17 -3.64 6.88
C GLY A 65 -7.96 -2.39 7.19
N THR A 66 -9.25 -2.57 7.05
CA THR A 66 -10.26 -1.58 7.41
C THR A 66 -11.08 -2.13 8.56
N MET A 67 -11.14 -1.41 9.65
CA MET A 67 -12.09 -1.65 10.72
C MET A 67 -13.27 -0.67 10.57
N LEU A 68 -14.46 -1.17 10.57
CA LEU A 68 -15.68 -0.37 10.57
C LEU A 68 -16.35 -0.51 11.94
N LYS A 69 -16.50 0.59 12.66
CA LYS A 69 -17.25 0.66 13.92
C LYS A 69 -18.53 1.44 13.71
N MET A 70 -19.64 0.89 14.13
CA MET A 70 -20.89 1.61 14.19
C MET A 70 -20.98 2.33 15.53
N LYS A 71 -21.10 3.65 15.53
CA LYS A 71 -21.38 4.46 16.72
C LYS A 71 -22.83 4.89 16.69
N GLN A 72 -23.54 4.67 17.78
CA GLN A 72 -24.88 5.22 17.95
C GLN A 72 -24.79 6.68 18.42
N GLU A 73 -25.57 7.57 17.80
CA GLU A 73 -25.84 8.88 18.39
C GLU A 73 -27.03 8.81 19.31
N ALA A 74 -26.82 9.15 20.58
CA ALA A 74 -27.88 9.19 21.59
C ALA A 74 -28.98 10.24 21.32
N GLU A 75 -28.72 11.20 20.42
CA GLU A 75 -29.59 12.36 20.20
C GLU A 75 -30.55 12.22 19.00
N THR A 76 -30.56 11.12 18.27
CA THR A 76 -31.29 11.03 17.01
C THR A 76 -32.73 10.57 17.10
N GLY A 77 -33.32 10.49 18.28
CA GLY A 77 -34.72 10.06 18.44
C GLY A 77 -35.01 8.67 17.88
N LEU A 78 -34.00 7.84 17.72
CA LEU A 78 -34.20 6.42 17.43
C LEU A 78 -35.02 5.79 18.55
N PRO A 79 -35.96 4.91 18.20
CA PRO A 79 -36.71 4.16 19.20
C PRO A 79 -35.73 3.52 20.16
N ASN A 80 -36.03 3.63 21.45
CA ASN A 80 -35.19 3.16 22.54
C ASN A 80 -34.54 1.82 22.20
N ILE A 81 -33.24 1.84 21.96
CA ILE A 81 -32.47 0.65 21.58
C ILE A 81 -32.49 -0.42 22.64
N ASP A 82 -32.67 0.00 23.90
CA ASP A 82 -32.82 -0.91 25.04
C ASP A 82 -34.09 -1.79 24.93
N ALA A 83 -35.07 -1.36 24.10
CA ALA A 83 -36.23 -2.17 23.77
C ALA A 83 -35.93 -3.26 22.71
N TYR A 84 -34.74 -3.24 22.08
CA TYR A 84 -34.34 -4.19 21.05
C TYR A 84 -32.92 -4.69 21.31
N PRO A 85 -32.70 -5.52 22.34
CA PRO A 85 -31.37 -5.98 22.75
C PRO A 85 -30.59 -6.65 21.61
N GLN A 86 -31.27 -7.36 20.71
CA GLN A 86 -30.65 -7.98 19.52
C GLN A 86 -30.07 -6.95 18.52
N ARG A 87 -30.60 -5.73 18.48
CA ARG A 87 -30.05 -4.65 17.68
C ARG A 87 -28.88 -3.97 18.36
N LYS A 88 -28.83 -3.97 19.69
CA LYS A 88 -27.72 -3.44 20.46
C LYS A 88 -26.45 -4.25 20.18
N ASP A 89 -26.55 -5.57 20.17
CA ASP A 89 -25.42 -6.45 19.85
C ASP A 89 -24.90 -6.22 18.41
N LEU A 90 -25.79 -5.98 17.46
CA LEU A 90 -25.43 -5.66 16.09
C LEU A 90 -24.78 -4.27 15.94
N LEU A 91 -25.19 -3.30 16.76
CA LEU A 91 -24.69 -1.92 16.72
C LEU A 91 -23.36 -1.77 17.46
N GLU A 92 -23.11 -2.60 18.46
CA GLU A 92 -21.86 -2.62 19.22
C GLU A 92 -20.81 -3.56 18.60
N GLN A 93 -21.17 -4.37 17.61
CA GLN A 93 -20.22 -5.21 16.91
C GLN A 93 -19.19 -4.35 16.16
N GLU A 94 -17.95 -4.50 16.59
CA GLU A 94 -16.82 -4.06 15.79
C GLU A 94 -16.66 -5.01 14.62
N PHE A 95 -17.05 -4.57 13.45
CA PHE A 95 -16.80 -5.34 12.25
C PHE A 95 -15.32 -5.20 11.88
N GLU A 96 -14.51 -6.13 12.34
CA GLU A 96 -13.12 -6.23 11.89
C GLU A 96 -13.10 -6.75 10.45
N TYR A 97 -13.40 -5.84 9.51
CA TYR A 97 -13.38 -6.17 8.10
C TYR A 97 -11.94 -6.08 7.57
N ILE A 98 -11.51 -7.21 7.01
CA ILE A 98 -10.43 -7.28 6.05
C ILE A 98 -9.08 -6.88 6.66
N THR A 99 -8.74 -7.43 7.79
CA THR A 99 -7.33 -7.54 8.13
C THR A 99 -6.76 -8.70 7.32
N SER A 100 -5.88 -8.42 6.42
CA SER A 100 -5.14 -9.46 5.71
C SER A 100 -3.66 -9.13 5.73
N ASP A 101 -2.87 -10.07 6.20
CA ASP A 101 -1.45 -10.02 5.98
C ASP A 101 -1.18 -10.29 4.50
N LYS A 102 -0.14 -9.67 3.97
CA LYS A 102 0.21 -9.80 2.56
C LYS A 102 1.71 -9.94 2.41
N ILE A 103 2.11 -10.87 1.57
CA ILE A 103 3.46 -10.94 1.05
C ILE A 103 3.49 -10.35 -0.35
N ALA A 104 4.51 -9.56 -0.63
CA ALA A 104 4.73 -8.98 -1.94
C ALA A 104 6.17 -9.20 -2.38
N GLY A 105 6.36 -9.36 -3.67
CA GLY A 105 7.68 -9.41 -4.27
C GLY A 105 7.63 -8.87 -5.69
N GLY A 106 8.71 -8.27 -6.14
CA GLY A 106 8.71 -7.67 -7.46
C GLY A 106 10.11 -7.42 -8.02
N VAL A 107 10.09 -7.05 -9.28
CA VAL A 107 11.27 -6.62 -10.01
C VAL A 107 11.03 -5.25 -10.60
N ASN A 108 12.07 -4.43 -10.61
CA ASN A 108 12.06 -3.12 -11.23
C ASN A 108 13.26 -2.96 -12.16
N VAL A 109 13.03 -2.33 -13.28
CA VAL A 109 14.07 -1.94 -14.21
C VAL A 109 13.85 -0.48 -14.57
N ARG A 110 14.89 0.34 -14.45
CA ARG A 110 14.89 1.73 -14.85
C ARG A 110 16.04 1.99 -15.78
N TYR A 111 15.77 2.54 -16.95
CA TYR A 111 16.78 3.07 -17.82
C TYR A 111 16.71 4.60 -17.86
N THR A 112 17.83 5.26 -17.60
CA THR A 112 17.96 6.72 -17.64
C THR A 112 18.95 7.10 -18.74
N TYR A 113 18.49 7.86 -19.71
CA TYR A 113 19.33 8.41 -20.77
C TYR A 113 19.67 9.87 -20.47
N PHE A 114 20.96 10.21 -20.49
CA PHE A 114 21.44 11.58 -20.22
C PHE A 114 21.35 12.42 -21.48
N LEU A 115 20.34 13.30 -21.57
CA LEU A 115 20.17 14.25 -22.66
C LEU A 115 21.18 15.38 -22.58
N ASN A 116 21.32 15.98 -21.41
CA ASN A 116 22.30 17.02 -21.11
C ASN A 116 22.80 16.89 -19.68
N LYS A 117 24.03 16.42 -19.51
CA LYS A 117 24.63 16.18 -18.19
C LYS A 117 24.88 17.47 -17.41
N GLU A 118 25.25 18.54 -18.12
CA GLU A 118 25.55 19.82 -17.47
C GLU A 118 24.30 20.49 -16.90
N LYS A 119 23.16 20.31 -17.60
CA LYS A 119 21.86 20.85 -17.17
C LYS A 119 21.03 19.84 -16.37
N GLY A 120 21.53 18.63 -16.11
CA GLY A 120 20.81 17.59 -15.38
C GLY A 120 19.60 17.01 -16.13
N MET A 121 19.45 17.28 -17.44
CA MET A 121 18.31 16.81 -18.22
C MET A 121 18.44 15.33 -18.57
N ASN A 122 17.43 14.55 -18.19
CA ASN A 122 17.41 13.10 -18.43
C ASN A 122 16.05 12.63 -18.94
N LEU A 123 16.06 11.66 -19.83
CA LEU A 123 14.89 10.87 -20.21
C LEU A 123 14.97 9.54 -19.47
N TYR A 124 13.89 9.09 -18.86
CA TYR A 124 13.87 7.81 -18.18
C TYR A 124 12.65 6.96 -18.57
N ALA A 125 12.86 5.65 -18.53
CA ALA A 125 11.81 4.65 -18.67
C ALA A 125 11.91 3.70 -17.47
N ILE A 126 10.78 3.40 -16.82
CA ILE A 126 10.70 2.50 -15.69
C ILE A 126 9.69 1.39 -16.02
N GLY A 127 10.06 0.15 -15.76
CA GLY A 127 9.17 -1.00 -15.78
C GLY A 127 9.17 -1.68 -14.42
N ASN A 128 8.00 -1.95 -13.88
CA ASN A 128 7.84 -2.66 -12.62
C ASN A 128 6.86 -3.81 -12.78
N VAL A 129 7.19 -4.94 -12.20
CA VAL A 129 6.32 -6.09 -12.05
C VAL A 129 6.26 -6.44 -10.57
N ASN A 130 5.09 -6.40 -9.97
CA ASN A 130 4.89 -6.73 -8.57
C ASN A 130 3.82 -7.81 -8.45
N TYR A 131 4.16 -8.87 -7.73
CA TYR A 131 3.25 -9.92 -7.32
C TYR A 131 2.92 -9.72 -5.85
N LYS A 132 1.64 -9.87 -5.50
CA LYS A 132 1.15 -9.82 -4.12
C LYS A 132 0.25 -11.00 -3.86
N LYS A 133 0.36 -11.56 -2.67
CA LYS A 133 -0.51 -12.65 -2.20
C LYS A 133 -0.99 -12.34 -0.78
N SER A 134 -2.28 -12.50 -0.55
CA SER A 134 -2.85 -12.45 0.80
C SER A 134 -2.57 -13.77 1.53
N THR A 135 -2.12 -13.69 2.77
CA THR A 135 -1.73 -14.84 3.59
C THR A 135 -2.65 -15.05 4.79
N SER A 136 -3.63 -14.16 4.98
CA SER A 136 -4.62 -14.28 6.05
C SER A 136 -5.88 -13.47 5.74
N GLY A 137 -6.93 -13.65 6.55
CA GLY A 137 -8.17 -12.90 6.48
C GLY A 137 -9.10 -13.30 5.35
N LEU A 138 -10.04 -12.44 5.00
CA LEU A 138 -11.08 -12.70 4.00
C LEU A 138 -10.52 -13.02 2.60
N TYR A 139 -9.34 -12.52 2.28
CA TYR A 139 -8.67 -12.70 0.99
C TYR A 139 -7.54 -13.72 1.05
N ASP A 140 -7.52 -14.58 2.07
CA ASP A 140 -6.48 -15.62 2.17
C ASP A 140 -6.37 -16.44 0.89
N GLY A 141 -5.14 -16.64 0.43
CA GLY A 141 -4.84 -17.34 -0.81
C GLY A 141 -5.11 -16.57 -2.10
N LYS A 142 -5.73 -15.38 -2.05
CA LYS A 142 -5.89 -14.52 -3.23
C LYS A 142 -4.58 -13.85 -3.59
N ASP A 143 -4.31 -13.80 -4.87
CA ASP A 143 -3.12 -13.16 -5.43
C ASP A 143 -3.47 -12.23 -6.58
N TRP A 144 -2.54 -11.31 -6.86
CA TRP A 144 -2.63 -10.41 -8.01
C TRP A 144 -1.27 -9.91 -8.43
N THR A 145 -1.14 -9.68 -9.72
CA THR A 145 0.06 -9.12 -10.34
C THR A 145 -0.22 -7.72 -10.86
N THR A 146 0.67 -6.80 -10.58
CA THR A 146 0.61 -5.42 -11.10
C THR A 146 1.77 -5.20 -12.05
N LEU A 147 1.46 -4.72 -13.25
CA LEU A 147 2.42 -4.25 -14.24
C LEU A 147 2.34 -2.74 -14.32
N GLN A 148 3.47 -2.07 -14.27
CA GLN A 148 3.54 -0.62 -14.41
C GLN A 148 4.67 -0.25 -15.37
N ALA A 149 4.39 0.65 -16.31
CA ALA A 149 5.38 1.28 -17.17
C ALA A 149 5.25 2.79 -17.07
N THR A 150 6.38 3.49 -16.98
CA THR A 150 6.43 4.95 -16.87
C THR A 150 7.56 5.47 -17.74
N ILE A 151 7.30 6.53 -18.50
CA ILE A 151 8.31 7.30 -19.23
C ILE A 151 8.21 8.74 -18.77
N GLY A 152 9.34 9.39 -18.54
CA GLY A 152 9.36 10.77 -18.06
C GLY A 152 10.67 11.49 -18.36
N LEU A 153 10.62 12.80 -18.14
CA LEU A 153 11.76 13.70 -18.19
C LEU A 153 12.06 14.21 -16.79
N SER A 154 13.34 14.36 -16.47
CA SER A 154 13.79 15.08 -15.27
C SER A 154 14.73 16.22 -15.68
N PHE A 155 14.64 17.34 -14.95
CA PHE A 155 15.40 18.56 -15.17
C PHE A 155 16.18 18.89 -13.92
#